data_9073bd6636b1a90e04d69f9d3937e5d0
#
_entry.id   9073bd6636b1a90e04d69f9d3937e5d0
#
_cell.length_a   1.000
_cell.length_b   1.000
_cell.length_c   1.000
_cell.angle_alpha   90.00
_cell.angle_beta   90.00
_cell.angle_gamma   90.00
#
_symmetry.space_group_name_H-M   'P 1'
#
loop_
_entity.id
_entity.type
_entity.pdbx_description
1 polymer ?
#
loop_
_entity_poly.entity_id
_entity_poly.type
_entity_poly.pdbx_seq_one_letter_code
_entity_poly.pdbx_strand_id
1 'polypeptide(L)'
;YLGKTVQYIPHVTDEIKNRLYEVTEQSDVDIIITEIGGTVGDMEGHIFLEALRQFALEVGRDNVCFIHVTLLPYIKAAGEMKTKPTQQSVAKLREIGIQPDVIICRTEYDMSEDERRKIAMFCNVEAKNVIAFRDVKNTIYECPLDLSQDKIDRIVTKRLGLDVPAPNLADWQRYVGRVISPSHSV
;
A
#
# COMPACT_ATOMS: atom_id res chain seq x y z
N TYR A 1 -11.25 -27.24 18.44
CA TYR A 1 -12.68 -26.88 18.47
C TYR A 1 -13.58 -28.01 19.03
N LEU A 2 -13.01 -29.17 19.39
CA LEU A 2 -13.66 -30.25 20.15
C LEU A 2 -15.08 -30.63 19.64
N GLY A 3 -15.23 -30.79 18.31
CA GLY A 3 -16.49 -31.15 17.66
C GLY A 3 -17.42 -29.97 17.33
N LYS A 4 -17.04 -28.72 17.61
CA LYS A 4 -17.80 -27.55 17.19
C LYS A 4 -17.50 -27.21 15.73
N THR A 5 -18.46 -26.59 15.05
CA THR A 5 -18.31 -26.14 13.67
C THR A 5 -17.25 -25.06 13.59
N VAL A 6 -16.29 -25.22 12.67
CA VAL A 6 -15.31 -24.18 12.30
C VAL A 6 -15.79 -23.51 11.01
N GLN A 7 -15.79 -22.19 11.01
CA GLN A 7 -16.20 -21.35 9.87
C GLN A 7 -15.07 -20.39 9.51
N TYR A 8 -15.05 -19.93 8.27
CA TYR A 8 -14.11 -18.88 7.86
C TYR A 8 -14.28 -17.61 8.69
N ILE A 9 -15.55 -17.21 8.88
CA ILE A 9 -15.94 -16.10 9.74
C ILE A 9 -16.71 -16.68 10.91
N PRO A 10 -16.34 -16.45 12.19
CA PRO A 10 -15.25 -15.59 12.62
C PRO A 10 -13.89 -16.31 12.82
N HIS A 11 -13.82 -17.64 12.80
CA HIS A 11 -12.67 -18.38 13.35
C HIS A 11 -11.34 -18.12 12.62
N VAL A 12 -11.35 -18.06 11.28
CA VAL A 12 -10.13 -17.79 10.52
C VAL A 12 -9.83 -16.29 10.52
N THR A 13 -10.85 -15.44 10.40
CA THR A 13 -10.65 -13.99 10.46
C THR A 13 -10.14 -13.55 11.84
N ASP A 14 -10.62 -14.15 12.93
CA ASP A 14 -10.13 -13.86 14.27
C ASP A 14 -8.66 -14.27 14.45
N GLU A 15 -8.25 -15.43 13.92
CA GLU A 15 -6.84 -15.85 13.97
C GLU A 15 -5.95 -14.86 13.20
N ILE A 16 -6.37 -14.39 12.03
CA ILE A 16 -5.62 -13.38 11.26
C ILE A 16 -5.51 -12.08 12.06
N LYS A 17 -6.60 -11.60 12.66
CA LYS A 17 -6.59 -10.38 13.48
C LYS A 17 -5.71 -10.54 14.72
N ASN A 18 -5.75 -11.70 15.38
CA ASN A 18 -4.90 -12.00 16.53
C ASN A 18 -3.42 -11.89 16.18
N ARG A 19 -2.99 -12.32 14.98
CA ARG A 19 -1.61 -12.14 14.53
C ARG A 19 -1.20 -10.67 14.42
N LEU A 20 -2.13 -9.79 14.04
CA LEU A 20 -1.87 -8.35 14.03
C LEU A 20 -1.71 -7.81 15.47
N TYR A 21 -2.56 -8.24 16.39
CA TYR A 21 -2.46 -7.83 17.81
C TYR A 21 -1.18 -8.35 18.49
N GLU A 22 -0.77 -9.59 18.20
CA GLU A 22 0.47 -10.16 18.74
C GLU A 22 1.71 -9.29 18.46
N VAL A 23 1.76 -8.63 17.30
CA VAL A 23 2.88 -7.72 16.97
C VAL A 23 2.92 -6.54 17.93
N THR A 24 1.76 -5.98 18.32
CA THR A 24 1.68 -4.85 19.26
C THR A 24 2.04 -5.27 20.69
N GLU A 25 1.72 -6.50 21.06
CA GLU A 25 2.04 -7.04 22.40
C GLU A 25 3.53 -7.35 22.58
N GLN A 26 4.21 -7.70 21.48
CA GLN A 26 5.62 -8.12 21.50
C GLN A 26 6.59 -6.97 21.26
N SER A 27 6.12 -5.80 20.85
CA SER A 27 6.97 -4.67 20.50
C SER A 27 6.31 -3.32 20.83
N ASP A 28 7.12 -2.39 21.33
CA ASP A 28 6.72 -1.01 21.59
C ASP A 28 6.91 -0.19 20.30
N VAL A 29 5.92 -0.28 19.41
CA VAL A 29 5.94 0.39 18.11
C VAL A 29 4.70 1.24 17.90
N ASP A 30 4.89 2.41 17.27
CA ASP A 30 3.79 3.34 16.97
C ASP A 30 3.03 2.96 15.69
N ILE A 31 3.71 2.28 14.76
CA ILE A 31 3.15 1.91 13.44
C ILE A 31 3.50 0.47 13.12
N ILE A 32 2.52 -0.27 12.65
CA ILE A 32 2.69 -1.61 12.07
C ILE A 32 2.35 -1.52 10.58
N ILE A 33 3.26 -2.03 9.75
CA ILE A 33 3.03 -2.17 8.31
C ILE A 33 2.73 -3.64 8.03
N THR A 34 1.51 -3.91 7.59
CA THR A 34 1.08 -5.27 7.20
C THR A 34 0.94 -5.33 5.70
N GLU A 35 1.59 -6.31 5.09
CA GLU A 35 1.50 -6.55 3.64
C GLU A 35 0.59 -7.75 3.38
N ILE A 36 -0.33 -7.59 2.43
CA ILE A 36 -1.18 -8.66 1.93
C ILE A 36 -0.81 -8.88 0.46
N GLY A 37 -0.18 -10.01 0.18
CA GLY A 37 0.25 -10.38 -1.16
C GLY A 37 -0.89 -10.81 -2.07
N GLY A 38 -0.61 -10.86 -3.37
CA GLY A 38 -1.55 -11.29 -4.39
C GLY A 38 -2.42 -10.16 -4.96
N THR A 39 -3.23 -10.53 -5.95
CA THR A 39 -4.13 -9.60 -6.63
C THR A 39 -5.46 -9.52 -5.90
N VAL A 40 -5.98 -8.30 -5.70
CA VAL A 40 -7.32 -8.12 -5.11
C VAL A 40 -8.37 -8.76 -6.02
N GLY A 41 -9.14 -9.68 -5.45
CA GLY A 41 -10.11 -10.51 -6.15
C GLY A 41 -9.69 -11.96 -6.31
N ASP A 42 -8.44 -12.30 -6.03
CA ASP A 42 -7.99 -13.69 -5.96
C ASP A 42 -8.60 -14.38 -4.72
N MET A 43 -8.94 -15.65 -4.89
CA MET A 43 -9.65 -16.43 -3.87
C MET A 43 -8.83 -16.53 -2.56
N GLU A 44 -7.52 -16.72 -2.68
CA GLU A 44 -6.62 -16.88 -1.53
C GLU A 44 -6.52 -15.61 -0.68
N GLY A 45 -6.60 -14.43 -1.32
CA GLY A 45 -6.50 -13.12 -0.65
C GLY A 45 -7.79 -12.71 0.08
N HIS A 46 -8.93 -13.29 -0.30
CA HIS A 46 -10.24 -12.79 0.11
C HIS A 46 -10.45 -12.81 1.64
N ILE A 47 -10.03 -13.90 2.30
CA ILE A 47 -10.20 -14.04 3.75
C ILE A 47 -9.34 -13.06 4.55
N PHE A 48 -8.14 -12.72 4.05
CA PHE A 48 -7.27 -11.72 4.66
C PHE A 48 -7.87 -10.33 4.53
N LEU A 49 -8.41 -9.99 3.36
CA LEU A 49 -9.07 -8.69 3.15
C LEU A 49 -10.32 -8.55 4.02
N GLU A 50 -11.10 -9.63 4.18
CA GLU A 50 -12.24 -9.64 5.10
C GLU A 50 -11.79 -9.45 6.56
N ALA A 51 -10.72 -10.12 6.98
CA ALA A 51 -10.15 -9.92 8.32
C ALA A 51 -9.68 -8.48 8.54
N LEU A 52 -9.01 -7.86 7.55
CA LEU A 52 -8.58 -6.46 7.62
C LEU A 52 -9.76 -5.48 7.67
N ARG A 53 -10.83 -5.76 6.93
CA ARG A 53 -12.05 -4.95 7.00
C ARG A 53 -12.65 -4.98 8.41
N GLN A 54 -12.73 -6.16 9.04
CA GLN A 54 -13.19 -6.32 10.42
C GLN A 54 -12.24 -5.63 11.40
N PHE A 55 -10.93 -5.83 11.24
CA PHE A 55 -9.90 -5.21 12.08
C PHE A 55 -10.02 -3.69 12.08
N ALA A 56 -10.18 -3.08 10.90
CA ALA A 56 -10.34 -1.63 10.78
C ALA A 56 -11.58 -1.08 11.51
N LEU A 57 -12.65 -1.90 11.59
CA LEU A 57 -13.84 -1.55 12.36
C LEU A 57 -13.58 -1.67 13.88
N GLU A 58 -12.85 -2.69 14.30
CA GLU A 58 -12.55 -2.96 15.71
C GLU A 58 -11.61 -1.91 16.32
N VAL A 59 -10.51 -1.58 15.63
CA VAL A 59 -9.52 -0.60 16.12
C VAL A 59 -9.93 0.85 15.85
N GLY A 60 -10.96 1.06 15.07
CA GLY A 60 -11.39 2.38 14.61
C GLY A 60 -10.69 2.81 13.31
N ARG A 61 -11.46 3.37 12.39
CA ARG A 61 -10.99 3.72 11.04
C ARG A 61 -9.84 4.73 11.05
N ASP A 62 -9.75 5.57 12.09
CA ASP A 62 -8.69 6.57 12.23
C ASP A 62 -7.31 5.97 12.55
N ASN A 63 -7.29 4.74 13.07
CA ASN A 63 -6.07 4.01 13.39
C ASN A 63 -5.57 3.12 12.23
N VAL A 64 -6.19 3.20 11.06
CA VAL A 64 -5.83 2.37 9.89
C VAL A 64 -5.64 3.23 8.66
N CYS A 65 -4.58 2.96 7.89
CA CYS A 65 -4.34 3.55 6.58
C CYS A 65 -4.23 2.43 5.54
N PHE A 66 -5.18 2.36 4.60
CA PHE A 66 -5.13 1.40 3.51
C PHE A 66 -4.39 1.98 2.30
N ILE A 67 -3.26 1.35 1.97
CA ILE A 67 -2.46 1.68 0.80
C ILE A 67 -2.66 0.57 -0.23
N HIS A 68 -3.17 0.92 -1.40
CA HIS A 68 -3.41 -0.03 -2.48
C HIS A 68 -2.38 0.14 -3.60
N VAL A 69 -1.58 -0.90 -3.83
CA VAL A 69 -0.58 -0.91 -4.91
C VAL A 69 -1.20 -1.53 -6.16
N THR A 70 -1.11 -0.82 -7.29
CA THR A 70 -1.68 -1.28 -8.56
C THR A 70 -0.68 -1.15 -9.69
N LEU A 71 -0.91 -1.87 -10.78
CA LEU A 71 -0.19 -1.67 -12.03
C LEU A 71 -0.92 -0.64 -12.90
N LEU A 72 -0.18 0.35 -13.39
CA LEU A 72 -0.66 1.32 -14.37
C LEU A 72 0.09 1.08 -15.69
N PRO A 73 -0.45 0.21 -16.58
CA PRO A 73 0.27 -0.21 -17.77
C PRO A 73 0.26 0.86 -18.86
N TYR A 74 1.39 0.99 -19.55
CA TYR A 74 1.50 1.80 -20.75
C TYR A 74 1.35 0.94 -22.01
N ILE A 75 0.44 1.31 -22.89
CA ILE A 75 0.23 0.60 -24.15
C ILE A 75 0.97 1.32 -25.27
N LYS A 76 2.14 0.81 -25.64
CA LYS A 76 3.01 1.41 -26.66
C LYS A 76 2.30 1.68 -27.97
N ALA A 77 1.45 0.75 -28.44
CA ALA A 77 0.69 0.91 -29.67
C ALA A 77 -0.34 2.06 -29.64
N ALA A 78 -0.84 2.40 -28.45
CA ALA A 78 -1.80 3.49 -28.25
C ALA A 78 -1.14 4.79 -27.78
N GLY A 79 0.11 4.74 -27.36
CA GLY A 79 0.84 5.89 -26.82
C GLY A 79 0.27 6.45 -25.52
N GLU A 80 -0.41 5.62 -24.73
CA GLU A 80 -1.12 6.08 -23.52
C GLU A 80 -1.09 5.08 -22.38
N MET A 81 -1.21 5.59 -21.15
CA MET A 81 -1.45 4.74 -19.97
C MET A 81 -2.91 4.31 -19.85
N LYS A 82 -3.14 3.10 -19.40
CA LYS A 82 -4.48 2.56 -19.19
C LYS A 82 -4.83 2.57 -17.71
N THR A 83 -5.70 3.51 -17.33
CA THR A 83 -6.16 3.66 -15.94
C THR A 83 -7.23 2.65 -15.53
N LYS A 84 -7.86 1.95 -16.49
CA LYS A 84 -8.92 0.96 -16.23
C LYS A 84 -8.50 -0.18 -15.30
N PRO A 85 -7.32 -0.82 -15.43
CA PRO A 85 -6.91 -1.88 -14.51
C PRO A 85 -6.86 -1.41 -13.06
N THR A 86 -6.29 -0.24 -12.79
CA THR A 86 -6.28 0.39 -11.47
C THR A 86 -7.70 0.64 -10.95
N GLN A 87 -8.58 1.21 -11.77
CA GLN A 87 -9.97 1.45 -11.39
C GLN A 87 -10.71 0.16 -11.04
N GLN A 88 -10.51 -0.91 -11.81
CA GLN A 88 -11.14 -2.22 -11.57
C GLN A 88 -10.60 -2.86 -10.30
N SER A 89 -9.29 -2.80 -10.05
CA SER A 89 -8.68 -3.32 -8.83
C SER A 89 -9.23 -2.63 -7.58
N VAL A 90 -9.34 -1.29 -7.60
CA VAL A 90 -9.94 -0.53 -6.50
C VAL A 90 -11.44 -0.84 -6.36
N ALA A 91 -12.17 -1.01 -7.47
CA ALA A 91 -13.57 -1.39 -7.40
C ALA A 91 -13.76 -2.73 -6.69
N LYS A 92 -12.92 -3.73 -6.98
CA LYS A 92 -12.92 -5.02 -6.28
C LYS A 92 -12.62 -4.89 -4.79
N LEU A 93 -11.66 -4.06 -4.41
CA LEU A 93 -11.36 -3.80 -3.00
C LEU A 93 -12.56 -3.16 -2.28
N ARG A 94 -13.24 -2.24 -2.93
CA ARG A 94 -14.44 -1.58 -2.41
C ARG A 94 -15.64 -2.52 -2.30
N GLU A 95 -15.78 -3.50 -3.19
CA GLU A 95 -16.82 -4.56 -3.09
C GLU A 95 -16.66 -5.36 -1.79
N ILE A 96 -15.43 -5.53 -1.28
CA ILE A 96 -15.14 -6.18 0.01
C ILE A 96 -15.43 -5.23 1.19
N GLY A 97 -15.61 -3.94 0.94
CA GLY A 97 -15.87 -2.93 1.97
C GLY A 97 -14.62 -2.16 2.42
N ILE A 98 -13.53 -2.22 1.68
CA ILE A 98 -12.30 -1.48 1.96
C ILE A 98 -12.17 -0.32 0.96
N GLN A 99 -12.16 0.92 1.47
CA GLN A 99 -11.82 2.11 0.70
C GLN A 99 -10.33 2.41 0.93
N PRO A 100 -9.49 2.42 -0.11
CA PRO A 100 -8.10 2.82 0.04
C PRO A 100 -7.98 4.31 0.39
N ASP A 101 -7.01 4.64 1.23
CA ASP A 101 -6.64 6.03 1.56
C ASP A 101 -5.59 6.56 0.58
N VAL A 102 -4.73 5.68 0.10
CA VAL A 102 -3.64 5.96 -0.85
C VAL A 102 -3.63 4.91 -1.95
N ILE A 103 -3.37 5.33 -3.17
CA ILE A 103 -3.16 4.43 -4.31
C ILE A 103 -1.75 4.67 -4.84
N ILE A 104 -0.94 3.62 -4.87
CA ILE A 104 0.39 3.64 -5.49
C ILE A 104 0.26 2.94 -6.85
N CYS A 105 0.43 3.71 -7.91
CA CYS A 105 0.39 3.23 -9.29
C CYS A 105 1.81 2.90 -9.75
N ARG A 106 2.17 1.63 -9.76
CA ARG A 106 3.44 1.19 -10.35
C ARG A 106 3.37 1.34 -11.86
N THR A 107 4.34 2.02 -12.45
CA THR A 107 4.35 2.39 -13.87
C THR A 107 5.77 2.47 -14.44
N GLU A 108 5.90 2.33 -15.76
CA GLU A 108 7.17 2.54 -16.48
C GLU A 108 7.40 4.01 -16.86
N TYR A 109 6.35 4.83 -16.90
CA TYR A 109 6.37 6.21 -17.40
C TYR A 109 5.78 7.18 -16.37
N ASP A 110 6.03 8.47 -16.57
CA ASP A 110 5.43 9.52 -15.75
C ASP A 110 3.91 9.56 -15.97
N MET A 111 3.17 9.65 -14.87
CA MET A 111 1.72 9.82 -14.91
C MET A 111 1.38 11.31 -15.04
N SER A 112 0.55 11.64 -16.01
CA SER A 112 0.05 13.02 -16.18
C SER A 112 -0.94 13.40 -15.08
N GLU A 113 -1.12 14.70 -14.87
CA GLU A 113 -2.11 15.20 -13.91
C GLU A 113 -3.56 14.84 -14.30
N ASP A 114 -3.85 14.67 -15.59
CA ASP A 114 -5.17 14.23 -16.04
C ASP A 114 -5.43 12.77 -15.72
N GLU A 115 -4.43 11.90 -15.87
CA GLU A 115 -4.51 10.49 -15.46
C GLU A 115 -4.65 10.36 -13.96
N ARG A 116 -3.88 11.15 -13.18
CA ARG A 116 -3.97 11.23 -11.73
C ARG A 116 -5.37 11.61 -11.26
N ARG A 117 -5.92 12.71 -11.81
CA ARG A 117 -7.29 13.17 -11.50
C ARG A 117 -8.34 12.14 -11.88
N LYS A 118 -8.16 11.48 -13.03
CA LYS A 118 -9.07 10.41 -13.48
C LYS A 118 -9.08 9.23 -12.53
N ILE A 119 -7.92 8.74 -12.10
CA ILE A 119 -7.82 7.66 -11.11
C ILE A 119 -8.46 8.11 -9.79
N ALA A 120 -8.11 9.28 -9.29
CA ALA A 120 -8.64 9.84 -8.06
C ALA A 120 -10.17 9.87 -8.05
N MET A 121 -10.77 10.38 -9.11
CA MET A 121 -12.22 10.48 -9.27
C MET A 121 -12.90 9.11 -9.27
N PHE A 122 -12.40 8.16 -10.07
CA PHE A 122 -13.02 6.82 -10.18
C PHE A 122 -12.79 5.97 -8.94
N CYS A 123 -11.69 6.18 -8.24
CA CYS A 123 -11.31 5.41 -7.05
C CYS A 123 -11.75 6.06 -5.74
N ASN A 124 -12.38 7.24 -5.80
CA ASN A 124 -12.86 8.00 -4.63
C ASN A 124 -11.74 8.29 -3.61
N VAL A 125 -10.62 8.81 -4.11
CA VAL A 125 -9.49 9.30 -3.32
C VAL A 125 -9.11 10.72 -3.73
N GLU A 126 -8.42 11.47 -2.88
CA GLU A 126 -7.89 12.76 -3.27
C GLU A 126 -6.76 12.58 -4.29
N ALA A 127 -6.63 13.48 -5.28
CA ALA A 127 -5.60 13.39 -6.31
C ALA A 127 -4.17 13.33 -5.73
N LYS A 128 -3.90 14.04 -4.65
CA LYS A 128 -2.61 14.01 -3.94
C LYS A 128 -2.26 12.64 -3.34
N ASN A 129 -3.25 11.77 -3.13
CA ASN A 129 -3.08 10.43 -2.59
C ASN A 129 -2.95 9.35 -3.69
N VAL A 130 -2.92 9.77 -4.96
CA VAL A 130 -2.59 8.90 -6.09
C VAL A 130 -1.14 9.14 -6.46
N ILE A 131 -0.29 8.19 -6.12
CA ILE A 131 1.17 8.25 -6.28
C ILE A 131 1.57 7.48 -7.52
N ALA A 132 2.34 8.10 -8.42
CA ALA A 132 3.00 7.39 -9.51
C ALA A 132 4.34 6.85 -9.01
N PHE A 133 4.52 5.57 -9.04
CA PHE A 133 5.77 4.95 -8.63
C PHE A 133 6.41 4.22 -9.80
N ARG A 134 7.51 4.78 -10.30
CA ARG A 134 8.26 4.18 -11.40
C ARG A 134 9.20 3.09 -10.91
N ASP A 135 9.41 2.09 -11.76
CA ASP A 135 10.42 1.08 -11.49
C ASP A 135 11.81 1.74 -11.35
N VAL A 136 12.47 1.46 -10.25
CA VAL A 136 13.80 1.98 -9.94
C VAL A 136 14.84 1.42 -10.92
N LYS A 137 15.88 2.19 -11.19
CA LYS A 137 16.85 1.87 -12.24
C LYS A 137 17.93 0.89 -11.79
N ASN A 138 18.43 1.02 -10.57
CA ASN A 138 19.62 0.31 -10.11
C ASN A 138 19.32 -0.69 -9.00
N THR A 139 18.58 -0.28 -7.98
CA THR A 139 18.31 -1.10 -6.80
C THR A 139 16.98 -0.76 -6.15
N ILE A 140 16.30 -1.77 -5.58
CA ILE A 140 15.07 -1.57 -4.82
C ILE A 140 15.25 -0.64 -3.62
N TYR A 141 16.47 -0.42 -3.15
CA TYR A 141 16.77 0.52 -2.06
C TYR A 141 16.61 1.99 -2.46
N GLU A 142 16.39 2.30 -3.75
CA GLU A 142 16.01 3.64 -4.21
C GLU A 142 14.54 3.96 -3.87
N CYS A 143 13.68 2.95 -3.72
CA CYS A 143 12.23 3.11 -3.50
C CYS A 143 11.87 4.09 -2.36
N PRO A 144 12.48 4.04 -1.16
CA PRO A 144 12.18 5.00 -0.10
C PRO A 144 12.49 6.45 -0.46
N LEU A 145 13.54 6.66 -1.28
CA LEU A 145 13.94 8.00 -1.73
C LEU A 145 12.92 8.57 -2.71
N ASP A 146 12.47 7.76 -3.66
CA ASP A 146 11.46 8.16 -4.65
C ASP A 146 10.10 8.41 -4.00
N LEU A 147 9.64 7.51 -3.13
CA LEU A 147 8.38 7.67 -2.40
C LEU A 147 8.38 8.90 -1.48
N SER A 148 9.53 9.27 -0.92
CA SER A 148 9.67 10.47 -0.11
C SER A 148 9.48 11.77 -0.91
N GLN A 149 9.80 11.77 -2.22
CA GLN A 149 9.56 12.93 -3.10
C GLN A 149 8.05 13.22 -3.24
N ASP A 150 7.23 12.18 -3.29
CA ASP A 150 5.77 12.27 -3.31
C ASP A 150 5.14 12.49 -1.92
N LYS A 151 5.98 12.61 -0.88
CA LYS A 151 5.57 12.88 0.52
C LYS A 151 4.58 11.86 1.09
N ILE A 152 4.74 10.59 0.69
CA ILE A 152 3.86 9.52 1.17
C ILE A 152 3.90 9.38 2.70
N ASP A 153 5.07 9.61 3.31
CA ASP A 153 5.26 9.68 4.75
C ASP A 153 4.28 10.68 5.40
N ARG A 154 4.15 11.86 4.82
CA ARG A 154 3.24 12.91 5.31
C ARG A 154 1.77 12.56 5.11
N ILE A 155 1.44 11.91 4.00
CA ILE A 155 0.07 11.47 3.74
C ILE A 155 -0.34 10.43 4.78
N VAL A 156 0.51 9.44 5.02
CA VAL A 156 0.25 8.34 5.96
C VAL A 156 0.19 8.85 7.41
N THR A 157 1.20 9.61 7.86
CA THR A 157 1.24 10.12 9.23
C THR A 157 0.07 11.06 9.52
N LYS A 158 -0.29 11.93 8.57
CA LYS A 158 -1.49 12.78 8.68
C LYS A 158 -2.77 11.93 8.76
N ARG A 159 -2.88 10.87 7.96
CA ARG A 159 -4.04 9.96 7.96
C ARG A 159 -4.21 9.26 9.30
N LEU A 160 -3.10 8.90 9.95
CA LEU A 160 -3.07 8.26 11.27
C LEU A 160 -3.05 9.25 12.45
N GLY A 161 -3.15 10.54 12.20
CA GLY A 161 -3.15 11.56 13.25
C GLY A 161 -1.81 11.69 14.01
N LEU A 162 -0.70 11.25 13.40
CA LEU A 162 0.63 11.28 14.00
C LEU A 162 1.33 12.60 13.65
N ASP A 163 1.81 13.30 14.70
CA ASP A 163 2.67 14.47 14.56
C ASP A 163 4.13 14.05 14.68
N VAL A 164 4.80 13.92 13.54
CA VAL A 164 6.17 13.44 13.45
C VAL A 164 7.04 14.43 12.68
N PRO A 165 8.34 14.54 12.99
CA PRO A 165 9.28 15.37 12.25
C PRO A 165 9.41 14.91 10.79
N ALA A 166 10.02 15.74 9.95
CA ALA A 166 10.39 15.33 8.59
C ALA A 166 11.40 14.17 8.63
N PRO A 167 11.28 13.18 7.71
CA PRO A 167 12.21 12.08 7.68
C PRO A 167 13.63 12.56 7.34
N ASN A 168 14.61 12.01 8.03
CA ASN A 168 16.02 12.21 7.71
C ASN A 168 16.53 10.99 6.93
N LEU A 169 16.62 11.10 5.63
CA LEU A 169 17.08 10.03 4.74
C LEU A 169 18.58 10.11 4.38
N ALA A 170 19.37 10.97 5.04
CA ALA A 170 20.77 11.17 4.69
C ALA A 170 21.61 9.88 4.76
N ASP A 171 21.41 9.07 5.80
CA ASP A 171 22.11 7.79 5.96
C ASP A 171 21.68 6.78 4.90
N TRP A 172 20.37 6.76 4.59
CA TRP A 172 19.82 5.90 3.56
C TRP A 172 20.34 6.28 2.17
N GLN A 173 20.40 7.58 1.85
CA GLN A 173 21.00 8.07 0.61
C GLN A 173 22.46 7.66 0.46
N ARG A 174 23.25 7.75 1.54
CA ARG A 174 24.64 7.29 1.55
C ARG A 174 24.76 5.78 1.33
N TYR A 175 23.86 5.01 1.95
CA TYR A 175 23.81 3.57 1.74
C TYR A 175 23.50 3.23 0.28
N VAL A 176 22.44 3.80 -0.29
CA VAL A 176 22.05 3.62 -1.70
C VAL A 176 23.21 4.02 -2.63
N GLY A 177 23.86 5.14 -2.39
CA GLY A 177 25.03 5.55 -3.16
C GLY A 177 26.15 4.52 -3.19
N ARG A 178 26.42 3.86 -2.05
CA ARG A 178 27.42 2.76 -1.99
C ARG A 178 26.97 1.48 -2.70
N VAL A 179 25.68 1.19 -2.70
CA VAL A 179 25.11 0.04 -3.45
C VAL A 179 25.24 0.25 -4.96
N ILE A 180 24.96 1.48 -5.43
CA ILE A 180 25.03 1.82 -6.86
C ILE A 180 26.48 1.92 -7.36
N SER A 181 27.38 2.45 -6.52
CA SER A 181 28.80 2.65 -6.86
C SER A 181 29.69 2.05 -5.77
N PRO A 182 29.82 0.71 -5.73
CA PRO A 182 30.65 0.02 -4.74
C PRO A 182 32.13 0.33 -4.95
N SER A 183 32.86 0.55 -3.86
CA SER A 183 34.31 0.80 -3.90
C SER A 183 35.13 -0.45 -4.24
N HIS A 184 34.55 -1.63 -4.07
CA HIS A 184 35.16 -2.91 -4.37
C HIS A 184 34.11 -3.85 -5.01
N SER A 185 34.52 -4.62 -6.03
CA SER A 185 33.76 -5.75 -6.54
C SER A 185 34.08 -7.02 -5.72
N VAL A 186 33.06 -7.78 -5.42
CA VAL A 186 33.20 -9.11 -4.82
C VAL A 186 33.18 -10.16 -5.91
#